data_3c52c7cd55d30279243c5f8bbaf02a4e
#
_entry.id   3c52c7cd55d30279243c5f8bbaf02a4e
#
_cell.length_a   1.000
_cell.length_b   1.000
_cell.length_c   1.000
_cell.angle_alpha   90.00
_cell.angle_beta   90.00
_cell.angle_gamma   90.00
#
_symmetry.space_group_name_H-M   'P 1'
#
loop_
_entity.id
_entity.type
_entity.pdbx_description
1 polymer ?
#
loop_
_entity_poly.entity_id
_entity_poly.type
_entity_poly.pdbx_seq_one_letter_code
_entity_poly.pdbx_strand_id
1 'polypeptide(L)'
;MKLPRYIRLRSGTYHYQRDYPTKLKHLCHTKTFTHPLSLFANNATATEVSKAAIEAGEAYDRQLVLISNSDPDALSATDKDKAVIEFLRKRGLSKGAYVHVAKDSAKSMQEQKMADEVRSLLTDGGIDRAAAEDLSYQSFTDEALHAYGAIPEMENVENKQARGEKLTLQDQIIGDAWLSLVNKQKAKPKTLGSLWAEYAKKKDMDVNSRDGKKYTKYWERWLEIAGDVIIGPLTLDHIHEGLDRYNSIREGQVKSSSIYRELATIVACLNAARKKYRFNWLIELPEVKKTPIKARHPLEPHQQKELIKAVLTQDGIKPQHGVIILLCLQGGMMISEIKRLLPEDIALDAVVPHLKIVNETKNEDRKRIVPIVLGLELLKAHLETTVKWLKKTTDSGPSYAVKLVMRATIDSPATSPHCLRHTFKINGQSAGVSVLTIASIAGWKDRQRKLSDHLLNYGSTGISQDAMIIKLRDDSIIIHQELIALEDSLKADSNVLAFAAQGS
;
A
#
# COMPACT_ATOMS: atom_id res chain seq x y z
N MET A 1 17.80 -23.04 50.54
CA MET A 1 18.75 -22.57 49.50
C MET A 1 18.01 -22.35 48.19
N LYS A 2 18.12 -21.19 47.54
CA LYS A 2 17.52 -20.96 46.23
C LYS A 2 18.45 -21.59 45.17
N LEU A 3 17.97 -22.60 44.47
CA LEU A 3 18.79 -23.30 43.48
C LEU A 3 19.01 -22.42 42.22
N PRO A 4 20.19 -22.50 41.60
CA PRO A 4 20.44 -21.86 40.31
C PRO A 4 19.47 -22.34 39.21
N ARG A 5 19.31 -21.56 38.16
CA ARG A 5 18.46 -21.95 37.02
C ARG A 5 18.94 -23.26 36.40
N TYR A 6 18.02 -24.14 36.05
CA TYR A 6 18.24 -25.46 35.47
C TYR A 6 18.81 -26.53 36.44
N ILE A 7 19.00 -26.24 37.74
CA ILE A 7 19.38 -27.21 38.71
C ILE A 7 18.16 -27.84 39.36
N ARG A 8 18.14 -29.15 39.43
CA ARG A 8 17.10 -29.93 40.09
C ARG A 8 17.74 -30.94 41.05
N LEU A 9 17.09 -31.14 42.18
CA LEU A 9 17.45 -32.17 43.16
C LEU A 9 16.67 -33.44 42.84
N ARG A 10 17.40 -34.55 42.62
CA ARG A 10 16.81 -35.88 42.42
C ARG A 10 17.54 -36.91 43.28
N SER A 11 16.81 -37.64 44.07
CA SER A 11 17.38 -38.71 44.96
C SER A 11 18.59 -38.24 45.77
N GLY A 12 18.54 -37.01 46.29
CA GLY A 12 19.63 -36.46 47.11
C GLY A 12 20.82 -35.90 46.32
N THR A 13 20.83 -35.95 44.98
CA THR A 13 21.91 -35.47 44.13
C THR A 13 21.43 -34.31 43.24
N TYR A 14 22.28 -33.31 43.02
CA TYR A 14 21.99 -32.20 42.12
C TYR A 14 22.25 -32.57 40.67
N HIS A 15 21.31 -32.24 39.79
CA HIS A 15 21.39 -32.47 38.37
C HIS A 15 21.15 -31.15 37.63
N TYR A 16 21.96 -30.86 36.61
CA TYR A 16 21.66 -29.85 35.62
C TYR A 16 20.72 -30.45 34.58
N GLN A 17 19.59 -29.78 34.32
CA GLN A 17 18.59 -30.23 33.36
C GLN A 17 18.10 -29.07 32.53
N ARG A 18 18.33 -29.09 31.20
CA ARG A 18 17.94 -28.07 30.25
C ARG A 18 17.46 -28.71 28.96
N ASP A 19 16.29 -28.24 28.48
CA ASP A 19 15.74 -28.74 27.20
C ASP A 19 16.58 -28.27 26.03
N TYR A 20 16.74 -29.13 25.04
CA TYR A 20 17.29 -28.72 23.75
C TYR A 20 16.30 -27.82 23.04
N PRO A 21 16.80 -26.85 22.23
CA PRO A 21 15.96 -26.02 21.36
C PRO A 21 15.06 -26.89 20.47
N THR A 22 13.82 -26.47 20.25
CA THR A 22 12.83 -27.28 19.51
C THR A 22 13.36 -27.70 18.13
N LYS A 23 14.14 -26.82 17.48
CA LYS A 23 14.72 -27.05 16.16
C LYS A 23 15.82 -28.15 16.15
N LEU A 24 16.45 -28.42 17.27
CA LEU A 24 17.50 -29.44 17.40
C LEU A 24 17.01 -30.73 18.03
N LYS A 25 15.79 -30.77 18.56
CA LYS A 25 15.25 -31.95 19.27
C LYS A 25 15.22 -33.22 18.43
N HIS A 26 15.05 -33.08 17.11
CA HIS A 26 15.03 -34.22 16.18
C HIS A 26 16.42 -34.85 15.97
N LEU A 27 17.49 -34.09 16.23
CA LEU A 27 18.89 -34.55 16.15
C LEU A 27 19.41 -35.13 17.46
N CYS A 28 18.64 -35.06 18.54
CA CYS A 28 19.04 -35.46 19.86
C CYS A 28 18.40 -36.80 20.25
N HIS A 29 19.16 -37.70 20.88
CA HIS A 29 18.62 -38.94 21.42
C HIS A 29 17.58 -38.72 22.54
N THR A 30 17.68 -37.59 23.24
CA THR A 30 16.75 -37.19 24.31
C THR A 30 16.28 -35.76 24.08
N LYS A 31 15.06 -35.43 24.54
CA LYS A 31 14.51 -34.08 24.43
C LYS A 31 15.19 -33.08 25.36
N THR A 32 15.91 -33.55 26.35
CA THR A 32 16.47 -32.79 27.47
C THR A 32 17.88 -33.21 27.73
N PHE A 33 18.81 -32.27 27.81
CA PHE A 33 20.16 -32.49 28.31
C PHE A 33 20.10 -32.63 29.83
N THR A 34 20.64 -33.75 30.36
CA THR A 34 20.73 -34.00 31.80
C THR A 34 22.17 -34.30 32.14
N HIS A 35 22.75 -33.56 33.07
CA HIS A 35 24.12 -33.75 33.54
C HIS A 35 24.15 -33.85 35.07
N PRO A 36 24.57 -34.98 35.67
CA PRO A 36 24.73 -35.12 37.12
C PRO A 36 25.88 -34.22 37.57
N LEU A 37 25.69 -33.45 38.64
CA LEU A 37 26.74 -32.57 39.15
C LEU A 37 27.67 -33.27 40.14
N SER A 38 27.39 -34.52 40.44
CA SER A 38 28.15 -35.33 41.46
C SER A 38 28.21 -34.68 42.84
N LEU A 39 27.26 -33.83 43.16
CA LEU A 39 27.13 -33.12 44.45
C LEU A 39 25.87 -33.59 45.16
N PHE A 40 26.02 -33.87 46.47
CA PHE A 40 24.94 -34.35 47.32
C PHE A 40 24.35 -33.20 48.16
N ALA A 41 23.03 -33.20 48.33
CA ALA A 41 22.30 -32.11 49.00
C ALA A 41 22.67 -31.90 50.48
N ASN A 42 23.15 -32.94 51.12
CA ASN A 42 23.57 -32.91 52.53
C ASN A 42 24.99 -32.33 52.76
N ASN A 43 25.84 -32.27 51.72
CA ASN A 43 27.23 -31.88 51.86
C ASN A 43 27.64 -30.67 50.98
N ALA A 44 26.85 -30.32 49.96
CA ALA A 44 27.22 -29.30 49.00
C ALA A 44 26.83 -27.90 49.44
N THR A 45 27.75 -26.97 49.33
CA THR A 45 27.52 -25.54 49.54
C THR A 45 26.86 -24.87 48.32
N ALA A 46 26.22 -23.73 48.52
CA ALA A 46 25.61 -22.96 47.44
C ALA A 46 26.62 -22.56 46.34
N THR A 47 27.86 -22.25 46.75
CA THR A 47 28.95 -21.88 45.87
C THR A 47 29.39 -23.03 44.97
N GLU A 48 29.53 -24.22 45.54
CA GLU A 48 29.90 -25.43 44.79
C GLU A 48 28.83 -25.82 43.78
N VAL A 49 27.56 -25.77 44.18
CA VAL A 49 26.44 -26.03 43.27
C VAL A 49 26.38 -24.98 42.13
N SER A 50 26.66 -23.70 42.41
CA SER A 50 26.70 -22.68 41.40
C SER A 50 27.86 -22.85 40.43
N LYS A 51 29.07 -23.22 40.91
CA LYS A 51 30.22 -23.50 40.06
C LYS A 51 29.97 -24.72 39.15
N ALA A 52 29.49 -25.80 39.72
CA ALA A 52 29.16 -27.01 38.94
C ALA A 52 28.02 -26.75 37.92
N ALA A 53 27.09 -25.87 38.23
CA ALA A 53 26.03 -25.45 37.30
C ALA A 53 26.58 -24.68 36.08
N ILE A 54 27.61 -23.86 36.27
CA ILE A 54 28.30 -23.15 35.17
C ILE A 54 29.02 -24.15 34.27
N GLU A 55 29.80 -25.07 34.86
CA GLU A 55 30.53 -26.12 34.13
C GLU A 55 29.57 -27.04 33.34
N ALA A 56 28.43 -27.40 33.92
CA ALA A 56 27.39 -28.16 33.22
C ALA A 56 26.70 -27.35 32.11
N GLY A 57 26.54 -26.03 32.30
CA GLY A 57 26.08 -25.12 31.28
C GLY A 57 27.01 -25.05 30.06
N GLU A 58 28.32 -24.98 30.31
CA GLU A 58 29.32 -25.04 29.25
C GLU A 58 29.35 -26.41 28.53
N ALA A 59 29.13 -27.52 29.26
CA ALA A 59 28.99 -28.84 28.66
C ALA A 59 27.76 -28.94 27.77
N TYR A 60 26.62 -28.34 28.19
CA TYR A 60 25.44 -28.22 27.37
C TYR A 60 25.71 -27.41 26.09
N ASP A 61 26.37 -26.28 26.19
CA ASP A 61 26.66 -25.41 25.04
C ASP A 61 27.64 -26.09 24.06
N ARG A 62 28.65 -26.84 24.58
CA ARG A 62 29.52 -27.71 23.73
C ARG A 62 28.72 -28.79 23.01
N GLN A 63 27.76 -29.42 23.67
CA GLN A 63 26.90 -30.44 23.07
C GLN A 63 26.00 -29.83 21.97
N LEU A 64 25.48 -28.62 22.21
CA LEU A 64 24.71 -27.87 21.19
C LEU A 64 25.52 -27.60 19.94
N VAL A 65 26.78 -27.18 20.09
CA VAL A 65 27.69 -26.94 18.98
C VAL A 65 27.93 -28.21 18.17
N LEU A 66 28.15 -29.34 18.84
CA LEU A 66 28.34 -30.64 18.19
C LEU A 66 27.09 -31.08 17.40
N ILE A 67 25.91 -30.91 17.97
CA ILE A 67 24.64 -31.27 17.32
C ILE A 67 24.39 -30.33 16.14
N SER A 68 24.62 -29.02 16.30
CA SER A 68 24.44 -28.03 15.28
C SER A 68 25.40 -28.17 14.09
N ASN A 69 26.62 -28.70 14.34
CA ASN A 69 27.60 -28.96 13.27
C ASN A 69 27.20 -30.12 12.35
N SER A 70 26.30 -30.98 12.80
CA SER A 70 25.80 -32.12 11.99
C SER A 70 24.68 -31.70 11.03
N ASP A 71 24.00 -30.58 11.31
CA ASP A 71 22.94 -30.02 10.42
C ASP A 71 23.08 -28.52 10.26
N PRO A 72 23.56 -28.03 9.07
CA PRO A 72 23.71 -26.62 8.79
C PRO A 72 22.42 -25.79 8.89
N ASP A 73 21.27 -26.41 8.70
CA ASP A 73 19.96 -25.74 8.73
C ASP A 73 19.30 -25.76 10.12
N ALA A 74 19.94 -26.36 11.11
CA ALA A 74 19.44 -26.44 12.48
C ALA A 74 19.37 -25.10 13.21
N LEU A 75 20.19 -24.11 12.83
CA LEU A 75 20.20 -22.76 13.40
C LEU A 75 19.34 -21.79 12.58
N SER A 76 18.65 -20.88 13.27
CA SER A 76 17.98 -19.78 12.63
C SER A 76 18.99 -18.82 11.96
N ALA A 77 18.56 -18.06 10.93
CA ALA A 77 19.40 -17.03 10.31
C ALA A 77 19.97 -16.03 11.33
N THR A 78 19.18 -15.67 12.34
CA THR A 78 19.60 -14.77 13.43
C THR A 78 20.68 -15.40 14.31
N ASP A 79 20.58 -16.70 14.59
CA ASP A 79 21.56 -17.40 15.45
C ASP A 79 22.86 -17.67 14.67
N LYS A 80 22.78 -17.96 13.36
CA LYS A 80 23.93 -18.01 12.45
C LYS A 80 24.66 -16.66 12.41
N ASP A 81 23.90 -15.55 12.32
CA ASP A 81 24.48 -14.19 12.31
C ASP A 81 25.19 -13.85 13.62
N LYS A 82 24.63 -14.25 14.77
CA LYS A 82 25.30 -14.13 16.07
C LYS A 82 26.57 -14.99 16.15
N ALA A 83 26.53 -16.20 15.62
CA ALA A 83 27.69 -17.09 15.58
C ALA A 83 28.82 -16.50 14.71
N VAL A 84 28.48 -15.89 13.58
CA VAL A 84 29.43 -15.15 12.72
C VAL A 84 30.05 -13.98 13.45
N ILE A 85 29.26 -13.17 14.14
CA ILE A 85 29.76 -12.01 14.91
C ILE A 85 30.72 -12.50 16.01
N GLU A 86 30.36 -13.55 16.75
CA GLU A 86 31.19 -14.11 17.82
C GLU A 86 32.48 -14.73 17.26
N PHE A 87 32.41 -15.42 16.13
CA PHE A 87 33.58 -15.97 15.42
C PHE A 87 34.58 -14.86 15.02
N LEU A 88 34.09 -13.76 14.45
CA LEU A 88 34.90 -12.60 14.10
C LEU A 88 35.49 -11.93 15.35
N ARG A 89 34.68 -11.69 16.39
CA ARG A 89 35.10 -11.07 17.65
C ARG A 89 36.24 -11.82 18.32
N LYS A 90 36.20 -13.16 18.32
CA LYS A 90 37.28 -14.02 18.87
C LYS A 90 38.60 -13.84 18.14
N ARG A 91 38.59 -13.35 16.90
CA ARG A 91 39.77 -13.07 16.08
C ARG A 91 40.16 -11.59 16.05
N GLY A 92 39.51 -10.75 16.85
CA GLY A 92 39.70 -9.28 16.83
C GLY A 92 39.16 -8.59 15.58
N LEU A 93 38.32 -9.29 14.82
CA LEU A 93 37.72 -8.79 13.58
C LEU A 93 36.30 -8.30 13.80
N SER A 94 35.83 -7.40 12.93
CA SER A 94 34.46 -6.90 12.94
C SER A 94 33.85 -6.96 11.54
N LYS A 95 32.50 -7.00 11.47
CA LYS A 95 31.79 -6.91 10.18
C LYS A 95 32.17 -5.64 9.46
N GLY A 96 32.47 -5.74 8.17
CA GLY A 96 32.82 -4.58 7.34
C GLY A 96 34.22 -4.02 7.58
N ALA A 97 35.11 -4.72 8.28
CA ALA A 97 36.48 -4.26 8.52
C ALA A 97 37.25 -3.93 7.23
N TYR A 98 36.86 -4.53 6.11
CA TYR A 98 37.46 -4.33 4.78
C TYR A 98 36.45 -3.76 3.76
N VAL A 99 35.68 -2.76 4.17
CA VAL A 99 34.62 -2.11 3.34
C VAL A 99 35.12 -1.60 1.99
N HIS A 100 36.40 -1.20 1.90
CA HIS A 100 36.98 -0.70 0.66
C HIS A 100 37.12 -1.79 -0.42
N VAL A 101 37.43 -3.02 -0.01
CA VAL A 101 37.54 -4.17 -0.92
C VAL A 101 36.22 -4.49 -1.66
N ALA A 102 35.09 -4.21 -1.05
CA ALA A 102 33.78 -4.50 -1.66
C ALA A 102 33.39 -3.54 -2.80
N LYS A 103 33.85 -2.29 -2.79
CA LYS A 103 33.61 -1.35 -3.89
C LYS A 103 34.49 -1.70 -5.09
N ASP A 104 35.70 -2.16 -4.83
CA ASP A 104 36.61 -2.59 -5.87
C ASP A 104 36.30 -4.02 -6.37
N SER A 105 35.71 -4.91 -5.53
CA SER A 105 35.37 -6.27 -5.94
C SER A 105 34.20 -6.34 -6.97
N ALA A 106 33.27 -5.39 -7.00
CA ALA A 106 32.28 -5.32 -8.08
C ALA A 106 32.91 -4.90 -9.41
N LYS A 107 33.90 -4.02 -9.34
CA LYS A 107 34.74 -3.61 -10.47
C LYS A 107 35.69 -4.73 -10.86
N SER A 108 36.29 -5.39 -9.87
CA SER A 108 37.18 -6.55 -10.06
C SER A 108 36.45 -7.79 -10.59
N MET A 109 35.17 -8.03 -10.24
CA MET A 109 34.39 -9.12 -10.85
C MET A 109 34.12 -8.87 -12.34
N GLN A 110 34.00 -7.62 -12.75
CA GLN A 110 33.87 -7.26 -14.16
C GLN A 110 35.20 -7.35 -14.87
N GLU A 111 36.28 -6.93 -14.21
CA GLU A 111 37.68 -7.07 -14.65
C GLU A 111 38.09 -8.56 -14.66
N GLN A 112 37.61 -9.37 -13.69
CA GLN A 112 37.87 -10.81 -13.63
C GLN A 112 37.13 -11.57 -14.75
N LYS A 113 35.90 -11.16 -15.10
CA LYS A 113 35.26 -11.67 -16.30
C LYS A 113 35.99 -11.34 -17.58
N MET A 114 36.46 -10.10 -17.70
CA MET A 114 37.34 -9.69 -18.82
C MET A 114 38.66 -10.42 -18.80
N ALA A 115 39.27 -10.64 -17.61
CA ALA A 115 40.51 -11.41 -17.47
C ALA A 115 40.31 -12.89 -17.82
N ASP A 116 39.15 -13.49 -17.47
CA ASP A 116 38.77 -14.87 -17.83
C ASP A 116 38.50 -14.99 -19.35
N GLU A 117 37.90 -13.99 -19.98
CA GLU A 117 37.74 -13.92 -21.44
C GLU A 117 39.06 -13.72 -22.12
N VAL A 118 39.93 -12.85 -21.60
CA VAL A 118 41.29 -12.63 -22.12
C VAL A 118 42.15 -13.88 -21.92
N ARG A 119 42.02 -14.57 -20.77
CA ARG A 119 42.73 -15.83 -20.50
C ARG A 119 42.31 -16.94 -21.46
N SER A 120 41.01 -17.07 -21.76
CA SER A 120 40.51 -17.99 -22.77
C SER A 120 41.09 -17.69 -24.15
N LEU A 121 41.10 -16.42 -24.54
CA LEU A 121 41.66 -15.97 -25.80
C LEU A 121 43.21 -16.18 -25.89
N LEU A 122 43.91 -16.02 -24.77
CA LEU A 122 45.38 -16.22 -24.71
C LEU A 122 45.76 -17.70 -24.70
N THR A 123 44.94 -18.58 -24.04
CA THR A 123 45.14 -20.03 -24.08
C THR A 123 44.75 -20.62 -25.45
N ASP A 124 43.74 -20.09 -26.10
CA ASP A 124 43.40 -20.46 -27.50
C ASP A 124 44.45 -19.96 -28.50
N GLY A 125 45.21 -18.89 -28.14
CA GLY A 125 46.36 -18.36 -28.88
C GLY A 125 47.70 -19.05 -28.59
N GLY A 126 47.74 -20.10 -27.76
CA GLY A 126 48.96 -20.92 -27.51
C GLY A 126 49.86 -20.41 -26.38
N ILE A 127 49.37 -19.51 -25.50
CA ILE A 127 50.13 -19.06 -24.31
C ILE A 127 49.91 -20.06 -23.18
N ASP A 128 51.03 -20.40 -22.49
CA ASP A 128 51.03 -21.35 -21.39
C ASP A 128 50.08 -20.90 -20.26
N ARG A 129 49.30 -21.88 -19.76
CA ARG A 129 48.24 -21.68 -18.73
C ARG A 129 48.79 -21.07 -17.44
N ALA A 130 50.04 -21.40 -17.06
CA ALA A 130 50.69 -20.84 -15.88
C ALA A 130 51.02 -19.34 -16.04
N ALA A 131 51.47 -18.90 -17.23
CA ALA A 131 51.71 -17.49 -17.50
C ALA A 131 50.42 -16.67 -17.59
N ALA A 132 49.31 -17.28 -18.03
CA ALA A 132 48.01 -16.65 -18.05
C ALA A 132 47.37 -16.53 -16.65
N GLU A 133 47.65 -17.45 -15.73
CA GLU A 133 47.26 -17.39 -14.31
C GLU A 133 48.03 -16.30 -13.56
N ASP A 134 49.34 -16.17 -13.75
CA ASP A 134 50.17 -15.12 -13.10
C ASP A 134 49.69 -13.69 -13.48
N LEU A 135 49.33 -13.47 -14.73
CA LEU A 135 48.76 -12.19 -15.19
C LEU A 135 47.40 -11.89 -14.59
N SER A 136 46.65 -12.91 -14.18
CA SER A 136 45.34 -12.73 -13.55
C SER A 136 45.41 -12.51 -12.04
N TYR A 137 46.45 -12.98 -11.36
CA TYR A 137 46.68 -12.77 -9.92
C TYR A 137 47.11 -11.35 -9.57
N GLN A 138 47.71 -10.60 -10.49
CA GLN A 138 48.15 -9.21 -10.25
C GLN A 138 46.96 -8.23 -10.06
N SER A 139 45.74 -8.67 -10.25
CA SER A 139 44.53 -7.82 -10.04
C SER A 139 43.86 -7.95 -8.66
N PHE A 140 44.39 -8.84 -7.78
CA PHE A 140 43.94 -8.85 -6.39
C PHE A 140 44.64 -7.74 -5.63
N THR A 141 43.86 -6.79 -5.09
CA THR A 141 44.42 -5.78 -4.19
C THR A 141 45.07 -6.44 -2.98
N ASP A 142 46.20 -5.92 -2.49
CA ASP A 142 46.87 -6.40 -1.27
C ASP A 142 45.92 -6.53 -0.07
N GLU A 143 44.86 -5.72 -0.03
CA GLU A 143 43.81 -5.73 0.98
C GLU A 143 42.93 -6.99 0.93
N ALA A 144 42.62 -7.52 -0.26
CA ALA A 144 41.87 -8.76 -0.40
C ALA A 144 42.70 -9.97 0.06
N LEU A 145 44.00 -9.98 -0.27
CA LEU A 145 44.93 -11.00 0.22
C LEU A 145 45.14 -10.93 1.73
N HIS A 146 45.18 -9.72 2.29
CA HIS A 146 45.31 -9.51 3.73
C HIS A 146 44.03 -9.97 4.46
N ALA A 147 42.83 -9.66 3.90
CA ALA A 147 41.55 -10.14 4.43
C ALA A 147 41.41 -11.67 4.33
N TYR A 148 41.89 -12.28 3.25
CA TYR A 148 41.91 -13.74 3.08
C TYR A 148 42.81 -14.41 4.15
N GLY A 149 43.98 -13.83 4.47
CA GLY A 149 44.84 -14.28 5.55
C GLY A 149 44.23 -14.11 6.98
N ALA A 150 43.23 -13.27 7.13
CA ALA A 150 42.54 -13.06 8.41
C ALA A 150 41.65 -14.24 8.84
N ILE A 151 41.26 -15.12 7.90
CA ILE A 151 40.48 -16.34 8.18
C ILE A 151 41.19 -17.53 7.54
N PRO A 152 42.20 -18.10 8.24
CA PRO A 152 43.03 -19.19 7.69
C PRO A 152 42.23 -20.44 7.28
N GLU A 153 41.08 -20.67 7.91
CA GLU A 153 40.23 -21.83 7.61
C GLU A 153 39.44 -21.69 6.30
N MET A 154 39.45 -20.51 5.68
CA MET A 154 38.64 -20.24 4.47
C MET A 154 39.06 -21.09 3.27
N GLU A 155 40.35 -21.31 3.09
CA GLU A 155 40.92 -22.16 2.03
C GLU A 155 40.32 -23.58 2.08
N ASN A 156 40.18 -24.13 3.29
CA ASN A 156 39.59 -25.45 3.47
C ASN A 156 38.08 -25.46 3.07
N VAL A 157 37.36 -24.38 3.36
CA VAL A 157 35.96 -24.22 2.96
C VAL A 157 35.83 -24.15 1.44
N GLU A 158 36.66 -23.37 0.78
CA GLU A 158 36.69 -23.28 -0.69
C GLU A 158 37.04 -24.60 -1.35
N ASN A 159 38.04 -25.32 -0.82
CA ASN A 159 38.43 -26.64 -1.33
C ASN A 159 37.26 -27.65 -1.20
N LYS A 160 36.50 -27.63 -0.10
CA LYS A 160 35.32 -28.46 0.06
C LYS A 160 34.21 -28.07 -0.94
N GLN A 161 33.98 -26.77 -1.15
CA GLN A 161 33.02 -26.28 -2.14
C GLN A 161 33.41 -26.70 -3.57
N ALA A 162 34.69 -26.56 -3.93
CA ALA A 162 35.19 -26.95 -5.23
C ALA A 162 35.05 -28.46 -5.51
N ARG A 163 35.11 -29.30 -4.46
CA ARG A 163 34.89 -30.75 -4.55
C ARG A 163 33.41 -31.16 -4.48
N GLY A 164 32.51 -30.21 -4.30
CA GLY A 164 31.08 -30.47 -4.15
C GLY A 164 30.72 -31.18 -2.82
N GLU A 165 31.58 -31.09 -1.81
CA GLU A 165 31.34 -31.66 -0.49
C GLU A 165 30.27 -30.86 0.26
N LYS A 166 29.45 -31.57 1.07
CA LYS A 166 28.47 -30.90 1.92
C LYS A 166 29.18 -30.12 3.03
N LEU A 167 28.99 -28.81 3.08
CA LEU A 167 29.54 -27.94 4.11
C LEU A 167 28.89 -28.19 5.45
N THR A 168 29.71 -28.25 6.51
CA THR A 168 29.22 -28.29 7.90
C THR A 168 28.72 -26.89 8.31
N LEU A 169 28.00 -26.80 9.43
CA LEU A 169 27.60 -25.49 9.99
C LEU A 169 28.82 -24.60 10.28
N GLN A 170 29.92 -25.20 10.75
CA GLN A 170 31.17 -24.48 10.99
C GLN A 170 31.74 -23.91 9.70
N ASP A 171 31.77 -24.69 8.62
CA ASP A 171 32.20 -24.21 7.30
C ASP A 171 31.32 -23.05 6.80
N GLN A 172 30.01 -23.11 7.03
CA GLN A 172 29.08 -22.01 6.68
C GLN A 172 29.36 -20.75 7.51
N ILE A 173 29.63 -20.87 8.81
CA ILE A 173 29.98 -19.73 9.67
C ILE A 173 31.28 -19.08 9.18
N ILE A 174 32.29 -19.88 8.81
CA ILE A 174 33.56 -19.38 8.26
C ILE A 174 33.32 -18.62 6.94
N GLY A 175 32.59 -19.22 6.01
CA GLY A 175 32.24 -18.57 4.75
C GLY A 175 31.40 -17.29 4.92
N ASP A 176 30.44 -17.30 5.83
CA ASP A 176 29.63 -16.12 6.15
C ASP A 176 30.45 -15.03 6.87
N ALA A 177 31.44 -15.42 7.71
CA ALA A 177 32.38 -14.48 8.34
C ALA A 177 33.25 -13.80 7.30
N TRP A 178 33.81 -14.55 6.35
CA TRP A 178 34.55 -14.01 5.22
C TRP A 178 33.73 -13.01 4.41
N LEU A 179 32.51 -13.40 4.00
CA LEU A 179 31.60 -12.52 3.27
C LEU A 179 31.25 -11.24 4.06
N SER A 180 31.23 -11.33 5.39
CA SER A 180 30.99 -10.19 6.27
C SER A 180 32.19 -9.24 6.36
N LEU A 181 33.43 -9.74 6.26
CA LEU A 181 34.64 -8.93 6.26
C LEU A 181 34.78 -8.11 4.98
N VAL A 182 34.58 -8.74 3.82
CA VAL A 182 34.66 -8.10 2.50
C VAL A 182 33.40 -7.35 2.11
N ASN A 183 32.55 -7.05 3.09
CA ASN A 183 31.32 -6.26 2.97
C ASN A 183 30.42 -6.64 1.79
N LYS A 184 30.36 -7.88 1.41
CA LYS A 184 29.13 -8.39 0.87
C LYS A 184 28.17 -8.47 2.05
N GLN A 185 27.67 -7.31 2.52
CA GLN A 185 26.47 -7.30 3.35
C GLN A 185 25.51 -8.22 2.60
N LYS A 186 25.23 -9.42 3.14
CA LYS A 186 24.02 -10.15 2.74
C LYS A 186 22.93 -9.09 2.84
N ALA A 187 22.41 -8.64 1.71
CA ALA A 187 21.34 -7.66 1.70
C ALA A 187 20.36 -8.13 2.75
N LYS A 188 20.10 -7.30 3.76
CA LYS A 188 19.24 -7.67 4.90
C LYS A 188 18.11 -8.49 4.35
N PRO A 189 17.86 -9.71 4.86
CA PRO A 189 16.87 -10.58 4.27
C PRO A 189 15.58 -9.77 4.15
N LYS A 190 15.03 -9.71 2.97
CA LYS A 190 13.84 -8.91 2.71
C LYS A 190 12.68 -9.50 3.49
N THR A 191 12.01 -8.66 4.22
CA THR A 191 10.85 -9.02 5.03
C THR A 191 9.57 -8.52 4.38
N LEU A 192 8.42 -9.02 4.83
CA LEU A 192 7.10 -8.55 4.40
C LEU A 192 6.98 -7.02 4.54
N GLY A 193 7.50 -6.45 5.63
CA GLY A 193 7.49 -5.01 5.87
C GLY A 193 8.17 -4.19 4.77
N SER A 194 9.22 -4.75 4.14
CA SER A 194 9.93 -4.08 3.05
C SER A 194 9.14 -4.00 1.74
N LEU A 195 8.11 -4.84 1.55
CA LEU A 195 7.37 -4.94 0.28
C LEU A 195 6.54 -3.69 -0.03
N TRP A 196 6.00 -3.04 1.00
CA TRP A 196 5.16 -1.86 0.81
C TRP A 196 5.89 -0.71 0.14
N ALA A 197 7.10 -0.38 0.61
CA ALA A 197 7.91 0.67 0.03
C ALA A 197 8.24 0.39 -1.44
N GLU A 198 8.55 -0.86 -1.77
CA GLU A 198 8.80 -1.28 -3.16
C GLU A 198 7.54 -1.17 -4.04
N TYR A 199 6.39 -1.57 -3.50
CA TYR A 199 5.11 -1.49 -4.20
C TYR A 199 4.70 -0.04 -4.45
N ALA A 200 4.81 0.82 -3.44
CA ALA A 200 4.50 2.24 -3.53
C ALA A 200 5.38 2.93 -4.59
N LYS A 201 6.69 2.65 -4.58
CA LYS A 201 7.61 3.15 -5.61
C LYS A 201 7.23 2.68 -7.02
N LYS A 202 6.89 1.39 -7.17
CA LYS A 202 6.47 0.83 -8.47
C LYS A 202 5.19 1.46 -9.00
N LYS A 203 4.31 1.92 -8.11
CA LYS A 203 3.02 2.55 -8.44
C LYS A 203 3.12 4.06 -8.56
N ASP A 204 4.30 4.64 -8.41
CA ASP A 204 4.50 6.08 -8.34
C ASP A 204 3.55 6.76 -7.33
N MET A 205 3.40 6.08 -6.18
CA MET A 205 2.48 6.51 -5.13
C MET A 205 3.20 7.43 -4.15
N ASP A 206 2.73 8.66 -4.01
CA ASP A 206 3.15 9.53 -2.92
C ASP A 206 2.59 9.02 -1.59
N VAL A 207 3.46 8.37 -0.80
CA VAL A 207 3.11 7.80 0.52
C VAL A 207 2.72 8.88 1.54
N ASN A 208 3.11 10.13 1.31
CA ASN A 208 2.77 11.26 2.18
C ASN A 208 1.43 11.88 1.83
N SER A 209 0.89 11.60 0.67
CA SER A 209 -0.46 12.01 0.28
C SER A 209 -1.52 11.42 1.21
N ARG A 210 -2.72 11.99 1.21
CA ARG A 210 -3.85 11.47 2.00
C ARG A 210 -4.17 10.00 1.68
N ASP A 211 -4.18 9.65 0.40
CA ASP A 211 -4.47 8.27 -0.03
C ASP A 211 -3.26 7.36 0.24
N GLY A 212 -2.03 7.84 0.03
CA GLY A 212 -0.82 7.10 0.35
C GLY A 212 -0.76 6.71 1.83
N LYS A 213 -0.94 7.67 2.74
CA LYS A 213 -1.01 7.44 4.20
C LYS A 213 -2.10 6.44 4.58
N LYS A 214 -3.25 6.50 3.92
CA LYS A 214 -4.37 5.59 4.16
C LYS A 214 -4.02 4.15 3.75
N TYR A 215 -3.41 3.96 2.57
CA TYR A 215 -3.00 2.64 2.09
C TYR A 215 -1.83 2.07 2.89
N THR A 216 -0.89 2.92 3.31
CA THR A 216 0.19 2.53 4.23
C THR A 216 -0.37 1.98 5.53
N LYS A 217 -1.38 2.63 6.13
CA LYS A 217 -2.05 2.12 7.34
C LYS A 217 -2.74 0.77 7.15
N TYR A 218 -3.23 0.45 5.94
CA TYR A 218 -3.81 -0.88 5.68
C TYR A 218 -2.73 -1.95 5.73
N TRP A 219 -1.58 -1.67 5.11
CA TRP A 219 -0.43 -2.55 5.12
C TRP A 219 0.15 -2.75 6.52
N GLU A 220 0.41 -1.66 7.24
CA GLU A 220 0.93 -1.70 8.62
C GLU A 220 0.05 -2.54 9.54
N ARG A 221 -1.26 -2.30 9.50
CA ARG A 221 -2.23 -3.06 10.30
C ARG A 221 -2.26 -4.55 9.95
N TRP A 222 -2.13 -4.89 8.68
CA TRP A 222 -2.03 -6.27 8.27
C TRP A 222 -0.70 -6.89 8.73
N LEU A 223 0.39 -6.16 8.63
CA LEU A 223 1.71 -6.58 9.07
C LEU A 223 1.78 -6.86 10.58
N GLU A 224 1.07 -6.06 11.40
CA GLU A 224 0.92 -6.31 12.85
C GLU A 224 0.26 -7.68 13.12
N ILE A 225 -0.64 -8.13 12.25
CA ILE A 225 -1.37 -9.40 12.38
C ILE A 225 -0.57 -10.58 11.80
N ALA A 226 -0.01 -10.41 10.62
CA ALA A 226 0.74 -11.45 9.90
C ALA A 226 2.17 -11.63 10.43
N GLY A 227 2.73 -10.59 11.07
CA GLY A 227 4.14 -10.52 11.47
C GLY A 227 5.07 -10.11 10.32
N ASP A 228 6.17 -9.45 10.68
CA ASP A 228 7.20 -9.08 9.71
C ASP A 228 8.20 -10.23 9.51
N VAL A 229 7.80 -11.21 8.71
CA VAL A 229 8.59 -12.41 8.43
C VAL A 229 9.46 -12.25 7.19
N ILE A 230 10.54 -13.04 7.11
CA ILE A 230 11.43 -13.09 5.94
C ILE A 230 10.68 -13.70 4.75
N ILE A 231 10.84 -13.10 3.56
CA ILE A 231 10.10 -13.49 2.35
C ILE A 231 10.52 -14.88 1.84
N GLY A 232 11.79 -15.27 1.97
CA GLY A 232 12.31 -16.54 1.43
C GLY A 232 11.55 -17.79 1.91
N PRO A 233 11.37 -18.00 3.23
CA PRO A 233 10.62 -19.13 3.77
C PRO A 233 9.11 -18.92 3.85
N LEU A 234 8.57 -17.83 3.25
CA LEU A 234 7.16 -17.49 3.33
C LEU A 234 6.31 -18.53 2.61
N THR A 235 5.31 -19.08 3.30
CA THR A 235 4.33 -20.01 2.72
C THR A 235 3.05 -19.29 2.34
N LEU A 236 2.31 -19.88 1.41
CA LEU A 236 0.99 -19.41 1.02
C LEU A 236 0.02 -19.44 2.21
N ASP A 237 0.08 -20.49 3.03
CA ASP A 237 -0.77 -20.67 4.22
C ASP A 237 -0.58 -19.54 5.23
N HIS A 238 0.67 -19.12 5.47
CA HIS A 238 0.96 -18.01 6.37
C HIS A 238 0.28 -16.70 5.89
N ILE A 239 0.27 -16.46 4.57
CA ILE A 239 -0.36 -15.28 4.00
C ILE A 239 -1.88 -15.37 4.11
N HIS A 240 -2.47 -16.51 3.77
CA HIS A 240 -3.92 -16.71 3.88
C HIS A 240 -4.37 -16.58 5.32
N GLU A 241 -3.69 -17.21 6.27
CA GLU A 241 -3.99 -17.08 7.69
C GLU A 241 -3.94 -15.62 8.16
N GLY A 242 -2.94 -14.86 7.73
CA GLY A 242 -2.83 -13.42 8.03
C GLY A 242 -3.96 -12.60 7.42
N LEU A 243 -4.40 -12.91 6.20
CA LEU A 243 -5.52 -12.23 5.52
C LEU A 243 -6.87 -12.59 6.18
N ASP A 244 -7.08 -13.84 6.54
CA ASP A 244 -8.32 -14.31 7.17
C ASP A 244 -8.46 -13.73 8.59
N ARG A 245 -7.38 -13.70 9.36
CA ARG A 245 -7.34 -13.03 10.67
C ARG A 245 -7.63 -11.53 10.53
N TYR A 246 -7.04 -10.88 9.53
CA TYR A 246 -7.33 -9.47 9.26
C TYR A 246 -8.82 -9.25 8.97
N ASN A 247 -9.40 -10.06 8.09
CA ASN A 247 -10.82 -10.01 7.76
C ASN A 247 -11.69 -10.16 9.00
N SER A 248 -11.43 -11.17 9.81
CA SER A 248 -12.18 -11.48 11.05
C SER A 248 -12.09 -10.34 12.08
N ILE A 249 -10.91 -9.76 12.28
CA ILE A 249 -10.72 -8.64 13.22
C ILE A 249 -11.47 -7.39 12.73
N ARG A 250 -11.50 -7.15 11.40
CA ARG A 250 -12.16 -5.97 10.83
C ARG A 250 -13.69 -6.12 10.71
N GLU A 251 -14.19 -7.36 10.74
CA GLU A 251 -15.63 -7.63 10.70
C GLU A 251 -16.32 -6.97 11.90
N GLY A 252 -17.41 -6.25 11.66
CA GLY A 252 -18.11 -5.45 12.67
C GLY A 252 -17.50 -4.09 13.00
N GLN A 253 -16.21 -3.89 12.80
CA GLN A 253 -15.55 -2.58 13.05
C GLN A 253 -15.81 -1.57 11.94
N VAL A 254 -15.84 -2.04 10.69
CA VAL A 254 -16.06 -1.20 9.50
C VAL A 254 -16.97 -1.92 8.50
N LYS A 255 -17.49 -1.16 7.54
CA LYS A 255 -18.33 -1.71 6.47
C LYS A 255 -17.56 -2.72 5.62
N SER A 256 -18.21 -3.78 5.18
CA SER A 256 -17.62 -4.81 4.32
C SER A 256 -16.94 -4.24 3.06
N SER A 257 -17.51 -3.20 2.46
CA SER A 257 -16.87 -2.51 1.32
C SER A 257 -15.54 -1.82 1.67
N SER A 258 -15.35 -1.46 2.92
CA SER A 258 -14.06 -0.93 3.41
C SER A 258 -13.06 -2.06 3.63
N ILE A 259 -13.48 -3.16 4.26
CA ILE A 259 -12.65 -4.37 4.43
C ILE A 259 -12.17 -4.87 3.07
N TYR A 260 -13.09 -5.01 2.11
CA TYR A 260 -12.73 -5.42 0.75
C TYR A 260 -11.66 -4.53 0.11
N ARG A 261 -11.77 -3.20 0.28
CA ARG A 261 -10.78 -2.25 -0.26
C ARG A 261 -9.43 -2.37 0.45
N GLU A 262 -9.43 -2.56 1.76
CA GLU A 262 -8.23 -2.77 2.57
C GLU A 262 -7.51 -4.04 2.10
N LEU A 263 -8.20 -5.16 2.05
CA LEU A 263 -7.67 -6.45 1.59
C LEU A 263 -7.21 -6.40 0.13
N ALA A 264 -7.98 -5.76 -0.77
CA ALA A 264 -7.59 -5.62 -2.17
C ALA A 264 -6.25 -4.86 -2.33
N THR A 265 -6.00 -3.87 -1.47
CA THR A 265 -4.73 -3.14 -1.47
C THR A 265 -3.57 -4.04 -1.00
N ILE A 266 -3.78 -4.80 0.07
CA ILE A 266 -2.79 -5.74 0.63
C ILE A 266 -2.45 -6.83 -0.40
N VAL A 267 -3.47 -7.49 -0.95
CA VAL A 267 -3.32 -8.55 -1.96
C VAL A 267 -2.63 -8.04 -3.23
N ALA A 268 -2.93 -6.80 -3.67
CA ALA A 268 -2.25 -6.19 -4.80
C ALA A 268 -0.74 -5.99 -4.55
N CYS A 269 -0.35 -5.61 -3.34
CA CYS A 269 1.04 -5.49 -2.94
C CYS A 269 1.73 -6.86 -2.94
N LEU A 270 1.12 -7.87 -2.32
CA LEU A 270 1.63 -9.24 -2.24
C LEU A 270 1.77 -9.87 -3.64
N ASN A 271 0.77 -9.74 -4.51
CA ASN A 271 0.84 -10.24 -5.89
C ASN A 271 1.87 -9.49 -6.76
N ALA A 272 2.15 -8.22 -6.45
CA ALA A 272 3.25 -7.50 -7.11
C ALA A 272 4.62 -8.05 -6.66
N ALA A 273 4.77 -8.39 -5.39
CA ALA A 273 5.95 -9.05 -4.85
C ALA A 273 6.14 -10.46 -5.44
N ARG A 274 5.05 -11.25 -5.58
CA ARG A 274 5.07 -12.55 -6.24
C ARG A 274 5.76 -12.50 -7.59
N LYS A 275 5.41 -11.54 -8.44
CA LYS A 275 6.03 -11.39 -9.78
C LYS A 275 7.52 -11.11 -9.67
N LYS A 276 7.94 -10.28 -8.70
CA LYS A 276 9.34 -9.90 -8.50
C LYS A 276 10.20 -11.04 -7.95
N TYR A 277 9.67 -11.76 -6.97
CA TYR A 277 10.37 -12.83 -6.26
C TYR A 277 10.08 -14.23 -6.82
N ARG A 278 9.31 -14.32 -7.93
CA ARG A 278 8.99 -15.55 -8.66
C ARG A 278 8.34 -16.65 -7.81
N PHE A 279 7.44 -16.25 -6.91
CA PHE A 279 6.65 -17.23 -6.16
C PHE A 279 5.63 -17.92 -7.06
N ASN A 280 5.45 -19.22 -6.87
CA ASN A 280 4.56 -20.06 -7.71
C ASN A 280 3.08 -19.98 -7.34
N TRP A 281 2.69 -19.11 -6.40
CA TRP A 281 1.33 -18.99 -5.90
C TRP A 281 0.70 -17.62 -6.24
N LEU A 282 -0.59 -17.62 -6.47
CA LEU A 282 -1.41 -16.42 -6.61
C LEU A 282 -2.26 -16.25 -5.35
N ILE A 283 -2.24 -15.05 -4.78
CA ILE A 283 -3.05 -14.73 -3.62
C ILE A 283 -4.40 -14.24 -4.09
N GLU A 284 -5.45 -14.92 -3.67
CA GLU A 284 -6.83 -14.52 -3.87
C GLU A 284 -7.32 -13.66 -2.71
N LEU A 285 -8.35 -12.86 -2.99
CA LEU A 285 -9.00 -12.07 -1.95
C LEU A 285 -9.85 -12.98 -1.08
N PRO A 286 -9.73 -12.91 0.26
CA PRO A 286 -10.65 -13.60 1.16
C PRO A 286 -12.10 -13.18 0.89
N GLU A 287 -13.02 -14.10 1.12
CA GLU A 287 -14.44 -13.78 1.05
C GLU A 287 -14.82 -12.81 2.17
N VAL A 288 -15.37 -11.65 1.79
CA VAL A 288 -15.86 -10.65 2.74
C VAL A 288 -17.39 -10.72 2.76
N LYS A 289 -17.95 -11.05 3.92
CA LYS A 289 -19.42 -11.08 4.11
C LYS A 289 -20.02 -9.74 3.73
N LYS A 290 -20.90 -9.72 2.75
CA LYS A 290 -21.53 -8.50 2.25
C LYS A 290 -22.53 -7.98 3.29
N THR A 291 -22.29 -6.80 3.85
CA THR A 291 -23.31 -6.08 4.59
C THR A 291 -24.27 -5.40 3.62
N PRO A 292 -25.59 -5.39 3.90
CA PRO A 292 -26.52 -4.67 3.07
C PRO A 292 -26.10 -3.20 2.90
N ILE A 293 -25.93 -2.77 1.68
CA ILE A 293 -25.63 -1.38 1.39
C ILE A 293 -26.96 -0.64 1.51
N LYS A 294 -27.06 0.34 2.44
CA LYS A 294 -28.19 1.26 2.43
C LYS A 294 -28.18 1.96 1.07
N ALA A 295 -29.19 1.65 0.26
CA ALA A 295 -29.36 2.30 -1.03
C ALA A 295 -29.44 3.82 -0.82
N ARG A 296 -28.76 4.57 -1.67
CA ARG A 296 -28.90 6.02 -1.70
C ARG A 296 -30.12 6.29 -2.56
N HIS A 297 -31.17 6.79 -1.94
CA HIS A 297 -32.39 7.12 -2.66
C HIS A 297 -32.24 8.49 -3.35
N PRO A 298 -32.73 8.64 -4.58
CA PRO A 298 -32.92 9.95 -5.19
C PRO A 298 -33.91 10.77 -4.34
N LEU A 299 -33.93 12.09 -4.55
CA LEU A 299 -34.95 12.92 -3.93
C LEU A 299 -36.31 12.73 -4.66
N GLU A 300 -37.37 12.61 -3.88
CA GLU A 300 -38.70 12.61 -4.41
C GLU A 300 -39.07 13.98 -5.04
N PRO A 301 -39.99 14.05 -6.02
CA PRO A 301 -40.32 15.28 -6.69
C PRO A 301 -40.71 16.44 -5.74
N HIS A 302 -41.47 16.18 -4.69
CA HIS A 302 -41.83 17.21 -3.70
C HIS A 302 -40.61 17.72 -2.93
N GLN A 303 -39.66 16.81 -2.55
CA GLN A 303 -38.41 17.20 -1.88
C GLN A 303 -37.51 18.04 -2.78
N GLN A 304 -37.50 17.74 -4.08
CA GLN A 304 -36.77 18.54 -5.05
C GLN A 304 -37.34 19.97 -5.13
N LYS A 305 -38.67 20.10 -5.24
CA LYS A 305 -39.35 21.40 -5.29
C LYS A 305 -39.11 22.22 -4.02
N GLU A 306 -39.23 21.60 -2.83
CA GLU A 306 -38.95 22.24 -1.56
C GLU A 306 -37.50 22.72 -1.44
N LEU A 307 -36.54 21.87 -1.78
CA LEU A 307 -35.14 22.22 -1.75
C LEU A 307 -34.79 23.34 -2.73
N ILE A 308 -35.28 23.27 -3.96
CA ILE A 308 -35.01 24.30 -4.98
C ILE A 308 -35.68 25.62 -4.64
N LYS A 309 -36.92 25.58 -4.12
CA LYS A 309 -37.57 26.80 -3.60
C LYS A 309 -36.68 27.49 -2.56
N ALA A 310 -36.25 26.77 -1.52
CA ALA A 310 -35.40 27.32 -0.48
C ALA A 310 -34.03 27.82 -1.02
N VAL A 311 -33.48 27.17 -2.04
CA VAL A 311 -32.22 27.61 -2.69
C VAL A 311 -32.45 28.92 -3.45
N LEU A 312 -33.49 29.04 -4.25
CA LEU A 312 -33.79 30.21 -5.09
C LEU A 312 -34.21 31.42 -4.26
N THR A 313 -34.97 31.21 -3.19
CA THR A 313 -35.36 32.27 -2.24
C THR A 313 -34.30 32.57 -1.19
N GLN A 314 -33.22 31.77 -1.14
CA GLN A 314 -32.16 31.82 -0.12
C GLN A 314 -32.67 31.69 1.33
N ASP A 315 -33.82 31.05 1.50
CA ASP A 315 -34.42 30.83 2.80
C ASP A 315 -33.61 29.76 3.61
N GLY A 316 -32.90 30.23 4.62
CA GLY A 316 -32.03 29.42 5.47
C GLY A 316 -30.80 28.78 4.77
N ILE A 317 -30.62 29.07 3.46
CA ILE A 317 -29.52 28.48 2.66
C ILE A 317 -28.54 29.58 2.23
N LYS A 318 -27.27 29.41 2.68
CA LYS A 318 -26.20 30.31 2.21
C LYS A 318 -25.97 30.16 0.71
N PRO A 319 -25.72 31.27 -0.05
CA PRO A 319 -25.57 31.24 -1.50
C PRO A 319 -24.59 30.17 -2.01
N GLN A 320 -23.43 29.97 -1.34
CA GLN A 320 -22.46 28.96 -1.75
C GLN A 320 -22.99 27.52 -1.63
N HIS A 321 -23.89 27.23 -0.68
CA HIS A 321 -24.53 25.92 -0.57
C HIS A 321 -25.59 25.76 -1.67
N GLY A 322 -26.33 26.80 -1.96
CA GLY A 322 -27.31 26.83 -3.05
C GLY A 322 -26.67 26.55 -4.41
N VAL A 323 -25.55 27.21 -4.71
CA VAL A 323 -24.77 26.96 -5.93
C VAL A 323 -24.36 25.50 -6.06
N ILE A 324 -23.87 24.89 -4.99
CA ILE A 324 -23.48 23.46 -5.00
C ILE A 324 -24.69 22.57 -5.25
N ILE A 325 -25.82 22.86 -4.56
CA ILE A 325 -27.04 22.08 -4.72
C ILE A 325 -27.54 22.13 -6.15
N LEU A 326 -27.62 23.33 -6.74
CA LEU A 326 -28.04 23.52 -8.12
C LEU A 326 -27.17 22.76 -9.11
N LEU A 327 -25.85 22.90 -9.03
CA LEU A 327 -24.93 22.25 -9.95
C LEU A 327 -24.89 20.74 -9.81
N CYS A 328 -25.03 20.24 -8.57
CA CYS A 328 -25.13 18.80 -8.34
C CYS A 328 -26.44 18.22 -8.86
N LEU A 329 -27.57 18.96 -8.76
CA LEU A 329 -28.87 18.51 -9.20
C LEU A 329 -29.03 18.61 -10.71
N GLN A 330 -28.75 19.79 -11.32
CA GLN A 330 -29.02 20.00 -12.75
C GLN A 330 -27.97 19.42 -13.70
N GLY A 331 -26.72 19.22 -13.25
CA GLY A 331 -25.65 18.72 -14.09
C GLY A 331 -25.03 17.42 -13.57
N GLY A 332 -25.57 16.87 -12.48
CA GLY A 332 -24.97 15.70 -11.83
C GLY A 332 -23.50 15.93 -11.45
N MET A 333 -23.07 17.16 -11.17
CA MET A 333 -21.69 17.49 -10.84
C MET A 333 -21.25 16.95 -9.48
N MET A 334 -19.96 16.74 -9.31
CA MET A 334 -19.34 16.49 -8.01
C MET A 334 -18.83 17.82 -7.42
N ILE A 335 -18.84 17.95 -6.09
CA ILE A 335 -18.28 19.14 -5.42
C ILE A 335 -16.80 19.34 -5.79
N SER A 336 -16.06 18.25 -5.98
CA SER A 336 -14.67 18.34 -6.44
C SER A 336 -14.50 18.87 -7.86
N GLU A 337 -15.49 18.71 -8.73
CA GLU A 337 -15.49 19.28 -10.08
C GLU A 337 -15.78 20.78 -10.00
N ILE A 338 -16.73 21.19 -9.17
CA ILE A 338 -17.03 22.62 -8.92
C ILE A 338 -15.79 23.34 -8.34
N LYS A 339 -15.09 22.71 -7.38
CA LYS A 339 -13.86 23.24 -6.77
C LYS A 339 -12.76 23.53 -7.81
N ARG A 340 -12.72 22.79 -8.91
CA ARG A 340 -11.68 22.87 -9.95
C ARG A 340 -12.02 23.76 -11.12
N LEU A 341 -13.20 24.34 -11.16
CA LEU A 341 -13.56 25.28 -12.20
C LEU A 341 -12.58 26.45 -12.24
N LEU A 342 -12.20 26.84 -13.45
CA LEU A 342 -11.45 28.02 -13.74
C LEU A 342 -12.38 29.08 -14.37
N PRO A 343 -12.03 30.37 -14.38
CA PRO A 343 -12.87 31.43 -15.01
C PRO A 343 -13.23 31.12 -16.46
N GLU A 344 -12.29 30.57 -17.23
CA GLU A 344 -12.47 30.17 -18.63
C GLU A 344 -13.42 28.98 -18.83
N ASP A 345 -13.69 28.21 -17.76
CA ASP A 345 -14.65 27.13 -17.80
C ASP A 345 -16.10 27.58 -17.59
N ILE A 346 -16.30 28.85 -17.23
CA ILE A 346 -17.60 29.43 -16.84
C ILE A 346 -18.13 30.30 -17.96
N ALA A 347 -19.11 29.81 -18.69
CA ALA A 347 -19.74 30.51 -19.82
C ALA A 347 -21.22 30.81 -19.52
N LEU A 348 -21.51 31.55 -18.44
CA LEU A 348 -22.89 31.86 -18.02
C LEU A 348 -23.57 32.97 -18.84
N ASP A 349 -22.77 33.79 -19.55
CA ASP A 349 -23.27 34.86 -20.43
C ASP A 349 -23.32 34.47 -21.91
N ALA A 350 -22.99 33.18 -22.20
CA ALA A 350 -23.12 32.67 -23.57
C ALA A 350 -24.59 32.54 -23.99
N VAL A 351 -24.84 32.47 -25.32
CA VAL A 351 -26.19 32.23 -25.87
C VAL A 351 -26.87 31.02 -25.24
N VAL A 352 -26.09 29.98 -24.96
CA VAL A 352 -26.49 28.84 -24.11
C VAL A 352 -25.59 28.85 -22.90
N PRO A 353 -26.07 29.24 -21.71
CA PRO A 353 -25.28 29.22 -20.49
C PRO A 353 -24.80 27.81 -20.16
N HIS A 354 -23.50 27.66 -19.90
CA HIS A 354 -22.92 26.33 -19.62
C HIS A 354 -21.61 26.41 -18.82
N LEU A 355 -21.21 25.28 -18.26
CA LEU A 355 -19.90 25.07 -17.65
C LEU A 355 -19.12 24.00 -18.44
N LYS A 356 -17.81 24.20 -18.55
CA LYS A 356 -16.88 23.22 -19.16
C LYS A 356 -16.14 22.51 -18.06
N ILE A 357 -16.20 21.17 -18.03
CA ILE A 357 -15.44 20.34 -17.10
C ILE A 357 -14.29 19.74 -17.88
N VAL A 358 -13.14 20.40 -17.86
CA VAL A 358 -11.97 20.02 -18.68
C VAL A 358 -10.72 19.72 -17.84
N ASN A 359 -10.61 20.27 -16.63
CA ASN A 359 -9.37 20.23 -15.83
C ASN A 359 -9.34 19.09 -14.84
N GLU A 360 -8.16 18.44 -14.71
CA GLU A 360 -7.81 17.42 -13.70
C GLU A 360 -8.95 16.47 -13.31
N THR A 361 -9.66 15.95 -14.28
CA THR A 361 -10.64 14.92 -14.01
C THR A 361 -9.90 13.62 -13.67
N LYS A 362 -10.44 12.83 -12.73
CA LYS A 362 -9.87 11.53 -12.33
C LYS A 362 -9.66 10.57 -13.51
N ASN A 363 -10.37 10.81 -14.62
CA ASN A 363 -10.26 10.11 -15.90
C ASN A 363 -10.60 11.11 -17.01
N GLU A 364 -9.97 11.04 -18.15
CA GLU A 364 -10.23 11.89 -19.31
C GLU A 364 -11.69 11.86 -19.80
N ASP A 365 -12.35 10.72 -19.62
CA ASP A 365 -13.77 10.51 -19.97
C ASP A 365 -14.75 11.43 -19.20
N ARG A 366 -14.29 12.25 -18.27
CA ARG A 366 -15.15 13.19 -17.51
C ARG A 366 -15.16 14.60 -18.09
N LYS A 367 -14.36 14.86 -19.10
CA LYS A 367 -14.42 16.13 -19.83
C LYS A 367 -15.77 16.24 -20.50
N ARG A 368 -16.48 17.32 -20.24
CA ARG A 368 -17.85 17.51 -20.70
C ARG A 368 -18.34 18.96 -20.60
N ILE A 369 -19.47 19.19 -21.21
CA ILE A 369 -20.23 20.44 -21.07
C ILE A 369 -21.46 20.18 -20.22
N VAL A 370 -21.74 21.07 -19.28
CA VAL A 370 -22.91 21.05 -18.40
C VAL A 370 -23.74 22.26 -18.68
N PRO A 371 -24.89 22.13 -19.37
CA PRO A 371 -25.80 23.23 -19.60
C PRO A 371 -26.39 23.76 -18.30
N ILE A 372 -26.64 25.05 -18.22
CA ILE A 372 -27.28 25.70 -17.09
C ILE A 372 -28.68 26.12 -17.49
N VAL A 373 -29.68 25.52 -16.87
CA VAL A 373 -31.10 25.74 -17.16
C VAL A 373 -31.92 26.17 -15.94
N LEU A 374 -31.26 26.14 -14.75
CA LEU A 374 -31.90 26.41 -13.46
C LEU A 374 -31.00 27.30 -12.61
N GLY A 375 -31.55 28.35 -12.00
CA GLY A 375 -30.88 29.23 -11.06
C GLY A 375 -29.76 30.08 -11.67
N LEU A 376 -29.90 30.51 -12.94
CA LEU A 376 -28.83 31.22 -13.66
C LEU A 376 -28.39 32.50 -12.94
N GLU A 377 -29.32 33.29 -12.42
CA GLU A 377 -28.98 34.56 -11.73
C GLU A 377 -28.20 34.30 -10.44
N LEU A 378 -28.57 33.28 -9.65
CA LEU A 378 -27.87 32.89 -8.45
C LEU A 378 -26.45 32.38 -8.79
N LEU A 379 -26.32 31.64 -9.88
CA LEU A 379 -25.01 31.16 -10.35
C LEU A 379 -24.14 32.34 -10.85
N LYS A 380 -24.68 33.28 -11.62
CA LYS A 380 -23.95 34.48 -12.03
C LYS A 380 -23.43 35.28 -10.84
N ALA A 381 -24.27 35.45 -9.81
CA ALA A 381 -23.91 36.22 -8.63
C ALA A 381 -22.88 35.54 -7.73
N HIS A 382 -22.92 34.21 -7.61
CA HIS A 382 -22.23 33.52 -6.51
C HIS A 382 -21.29 32.37 -6.92
N LEU A 383 -21.22 31.95 -8.20
CA LEU A 383 -20.42 30.79 -8.60
C LEU A 383 -18.91 30.99 -8.34
N GLU A 384 -18.36 32.13 -8.75
CA GLU A 384 -16.94 32.44 -8.58
C GLU A 384 -16.54 32.50 -7.09
N THR A 385 -17.38 33.17 -6.28
CA THR A 385 -17.14 33.27 -4.84
C THR A 385 -17.22 31.89 -4.17
N THR A 386 -18.15 31.05 -4.65
CA THR A 386 -18.26 29.64 -4.19
C THR A 386 -17.03 28.82 -4.57
N VAL A 387 -16.52 28.95 -5.78
CA VAL A 387 -15.28 28.27 -6.21
C VAL A 387 -14.09 28.71 -5.35
N LYS A 388 -13.94 30.02 -5.11
CA LYS A 388 -12.89 30.59 -4.23
C LYS A 388 -13.02 30.05 -2.78
N TRP A 389 -14.25 29.96 -2.27
CA TRP A 389 -14.51 29.37 -0.95
C TRP A 389 -14.17 27.87 -0.90
N LEU A 390 -14.55 27.09 -1.91
CA LEU A 390 -14.24 25.66 -2.01
C LEU A 390 -12.73 25.40 -2.04
N LYS A 391 -11.95 26.24 -2.73
CA LYS A 391 -10.48 26.12 -2.79
C LYS A 391 -9.82 26.30 -1.42
N LYS A 392 -10.42 27.11 -0.54
CA LYS A 392 -9.92 27.38 0.82
C LYS A 392 -10.39 26.35 1.86
N THR A 393 -11.35 25.48 1.53
CA THR A 393 -11.94 24.53 2.47
C THR A 393 -11.33 23.13 2.34
N THR A 394 -11.48 22.32 3.40
CA THR A 394 -11.13 20.91 3.38
C THR A 394 -12.06 20.15 2.44
N ASP A 395 -11.61 19.00 1.91
CA ASP A 395 -12.38 18.22 0.93
C ASP A 395 -13.74 17.70 1.44
N SER A 396 -13.86 17.48 2.75
CA SER A 396 -15.10 16.96 3.35
C SER A 396 -16.03 18.03 3.91
N GLY A 397 -15.49 19.20 4.26
CA GLY A 397 -16.25 20.29 4.90
C GLY A 397 -17.48 20.75 4.07
N PRO A 398 -17.33 21.12 2.79
CA PRO A 398 -18.44 21.54 1.96
C PRO A 398 -19.52 20.47 1.78
N SER A 399 -19.11 19.22 1.59
CA SER A 399 -20.05 18.10 1.48
C SER A 399 -20.87 17.90 2.76
N TYR A 400 -20.23 18.08 3.91
CA TYR A 400 -20.91 17.98 5.21
C TYR A 400 -21.87 19.15 5.42
N ALA A 401 -21.45 20.39 5.12
CA ALA A 401 -22.28 21.58 5.25
C ALA A 401 -23.55 21.49 4.35
N VAL A 402 -23.38 21.16 3.08
CA VAL A 402 -24.51 20.96 2.16
C VAL A 402 -25.44 19.84 2.63
N LYS A 403 -24.88 18.75 3.15
CA LYS A 403 -25.67 17.65 3.72
C LYS A 403 -26.55 18.12 4.89
N LEU A 404 -26.02 18.96 5.79
CA LEU A 404 -26.79 19.47 6.92
C LEU A 404 -27.93 20.37 6.44
N VAL A 405 -27.63 21.29 5.51
CA VAL A 405 -28.64 22.16 4.90
C VAL A 405 -29.76 21.34 4.25
N MET A 406 -29.41 20.40 3.37
CA MET A 406 -30.39 19.54 2.71
C MET A 406 -31.28 18.81 3.71
N ARG A 407 -30.71 18.28 4.78
CA ARG A 407 -31.48 17.54 5.80
C ARG A 407 -32.43 18.43 6.59
N ALA A 408 -32.00 19.65 6.88
CA ALA A 408 -32.85 20.63 7.56
C ALA A 408 -34.01 21.07 6.67
N THR A 409 -33.75 21.27 5.36
CA THR A 409 -34.73 21.78 4.40
C THR A 409 -35.80 20.73 4.05
N ILE A 410 -35.40 19.45 3.82
CA ILE A 410 -36.30 18.41 3.29
C ILE A 410 -36.59 17.30 4.31
N ASP A 411 -36.29 17.53 5.57
CA ASP A 411 -36.49 16.59 6.69
C ASP A 411 -36.21 15.09 6.35
N SER A 412 -35.05 14.85 5.71
CA SER A 412 -34.65 13.50 5.33
C SER A 412 -33.28 13.12 5.87
N PRO A 413 -33.19 12.13 6.76
CA PRO A 413 -31.93 11.70 7.35
C PRO A 413 -30.99 11.00 6.35
N ALA A 414 -31.54 10.50 5.24
CA ALA A 414 -30.77 9.75 4.24
C ALA A 414 -30.09 10.64 3.20
N THR A 415 -30.38 11.95 3.18
CA THR A 415 -29.87 12.87 2.16
C THR A 415 -28.38 13.15 2.27
N SER A 416 -27.77 13.34 1.13
CA SER A 416 -26.40 13.80 0.98
C SER A 416 -26.24 14.43 -0.41
N PRO A 417 -25.22 15.29 -0.64
CA PRO A 417 -25.01 15.90 -1.97
C PRO A 417 -24.93 14.87 -3.11
N HIS A 418 -24.52 13.63 -2.80
CA HIS A 418 -24.47 12.57 -3.81
C HIS A 418 -25.86 12.07 -4.25
N CYS A 419 -26.91 12.25 -3.40
CA CYS A 419 -28.29 11.92 -3.78
C CYS A 419 -28.76 12.83 -4.93
N LEU A 420 -28.34 14.10 -4.97
CA LEU A 420 -28.67 15.03 -6.06
C LEU A 420 -28.23 14.49 -7.42
N ARG A 421 -27.03 13.93 -7.47
CA ARG A 421 -26.52 13.31 -8.69
C ARG A 421 -27.30 12.04 -9.10
N HIS A 422 -27.81 11.29 -8.12
CA HIS A 422 -28.73 10.18 -8.38
C HIS A 422 -30.10 10.68 -8.84
N THR A 423 -30.59 11.77 -8.26
CA THR A 423 -31.83 12.43 -8.64
C THR A 423 -31.77 12.89 -10.09
N PHE A 424 -30.67 13.56 -10.52
CA PHE A 424 -30.45 13.93 -11.92
C PHE A 424 -30.62 12.73 -12.87
N LYS A 425 -30.03 11.58 -12.51
CA LYS A 425 -30.14 10.35 -13.32
C LYS A 425 -31.59 9.91 -13.46
N ILE A 426 -32.30 9.82 -12.33
CA ILE A 426 -33.69 9.32 -12.31
C ILE A 426 -34.62 10.29 -13.05
N ASN A 427 -34.46 11.61 -12.83
CA ASN A 427 -35.24 12.61 -13.56
C ASN A 427 -35.03 12.47 -15.08
N GLY A 428 -33.79 12.33 -15.53
CA GLY A 428 -33.51 12.13 -16.96
C GLY A 428 -34.14 10.85 -17.52
N GLN A 429 -34.07 9.75 -16.78
CA GLN A 429 -34.70 8.50 -17.17
C GLN A 429 -36.24 8.62 -17.20
N SER A 430 -36.83 9.22 -16.18
CA SER A 430 -38.30 9.44 -16.11
C SER A 430 -38.80 10.39 -17.18
N ALA A 431 -38.00 11.36 -17.58
CA ALA A 431 -38.30 12.30 -18.68
C ALA A 431 -38.08 11.71 -20.09
N GLY A 432 -37.67 10.43 -20.18
CA GLY A 432 -37.43 9.76 -21.46
C GLY A 432 -36.17 10.22 -22.22
N VAL A 433 -35.27 10.95 -21.54
CA VAL A 433 -34.00 11.39 -22.16
C VAL A 433 -33.06 10.22 -22.30
N SER A 434 -32.33 10.16 -23.39
CA SER A 434 -31.43 9.04 -23.67
C SER A 434 -30.39 8.86 -22.58
N VAL A 435 -30.11 7.60 -22.20
CA VAL A 435 -29.07 7.27 -21.19
C VAL A 435 -27.72 7.85 -21.60
N LEU A 436 -27.45 7.96 -22.87
CA LEU A 436 -26.22 8.53 -23.43
C LEU A 436 -26.11 10.03 -23.14
N THR A 437 -27.19 10.78 -23.35
CA THR A 437 -27.24 12.21 -23.02
C THR A 437 -27.07 12.43 -21.52
N ILE A 438 -27.81 11.67 -20.69
CA ILE A 438 -27.68 11.73 -19.23
C ILE A 438 -26.25 11.45 -18.79
N ALA A 439 -25.63 10.42 -19.36
CA ALA A 439 -24.24 10.06 -19.05
C ALA A 439 -23.25 11.14 -19.49
N SER A 440 -23.49 11.77 -20.64
CA SER A 440 -22.67 12.87 -21.17
C SER A 440 -22.70 14.10 -20.28
N ILE A 441 -23.89 14.56 -19.86
CA ILE A 441 -24.04 15.70 -18.96
C ILE A 441 -23.42 15.40 -17.59
N ALA A 442 -23.62 14.21 -17.04
CA ALA A 442 -23.12 13.84 -15.72
C ALA A 442 -21.67 13.33 -15.68
N GLY A 443 -21.06 13.05 -16.82
CA GLY A 443 -19.72 12.48 -16.90
C GLY A 443 -19.63 11.05 -16.32
N TRP A 444 -20.59 10.19 -16.65
CA TRP A 444 -20.53 8.77 -16.29
C TRP A 444 -19.93 7.95 -17.43
N LYS A 445 -19.09 6.96 -17.06
CA LYS A 445 -18.63 5.96 -18.02
C LYS A 445 -19.77 5.01 -18.38
N ASP A 446 -20.05 4.90 -19.64
CA ASP A 446 -20.70 3.68 -20.14
C ASP A 446 -19.63 2.59 -20.27
N ARG A 447 -19.80 1.49 -19.50
CA ARG A 447 -18.86 0.37 -19.52
C ARG A 447 -18.84 -0.37 -20.86
N GLN A 448 -19.84 -0.17 -21.68
CA GLN A 448 -19.98 -0.87 -22.96
C GLN A 448 -19.48 -0.08 -24.17
N ARG A 449 -19.28 1.25 -24.05
CA ARG A 449 -18.79 2.09 -25.15
C ARG A 449 -17.85 3.19 -24.64
N LYS A 450 -16.76 3.46 -25.36
CA LYS A 450 -15.92 4.66 -25.21
C LYS A 450 -16.67 5.88 -25.77
N LEU A 451 -17.71 6.28 -25.07
CA LEU A 451 -18.59 7.35 -25.54
C LEU A 451 -17.97 8.75 -25.46
N SER A 452 -17.01 8.93 -24.51
CA SER A 452 -16.32 10.21 -24.33
C SER A 452 -15.52 10.64 -25.56
N ASP A 453 -14.86 9.70 -26.23
CA ASP A 453 -14.09 9.99 -27.45
C ASP A 453 -15.01 10.43 -28.60
N HIS A 454 -16.22 9.88 -28.68
CA HIS A 454 -17.20 10.30 -29.70
C HIS A 454 -17.79 11.68 -29.43
N LEU A 455 -18.05 12.05 -28.17
CA LEU A 455 -18.63 13.35 -27.83
C LEU A 455 -17.61 14.51 -27.90
N LEU A 456 -16.35 14.24 -27.59
CA LEU A 456 -15.25 15.20 -27.72
C LEU A 456 -14.79 15.34 -29.19
N ASN A 457 -14.97 14.29 -29.99
CA ASN A 457 -14.65 14.24 -31.42
C ASN A 457 -15.84 14.58 -32.32
N TYR A 458 -16.96 15.08 -31.78
CA TYR A 458 -18.12 15.46 -32.57
C TYR A 458 -17.81 16.54 -33.65
N GLY A 459 -16.73 17.29 -33.47
CA GLY A 459 -16.21 18.18 -34.50
C GLY A 459 -15.74 17.46 -35.77
N SER A 460 -15.45 16.15 -35.72
CA SER A 460 -15.07 15.35 -36.88
C SER A 460 -16.26 14.70 -37.60
N THR A 461 -17.48 14.77 -37.04
CA THR A 461 -18.72 14.20 -37.62
C THR A 461 -19.65 15.24 -38.27
N GLY A 462 -19.21 16.51 -38.42
CA GLY A 462 -19.97 17.54 -39.08
C GLY A 462 -21.07 18.23 -38.25
N ILE A 463 -21.26 17.84 -36.97
CA ILE A 463 -22.14 18.57 -36.05
C ILE A 463 -21.31 19.67 -35.37
N SER A 464 -21.72 20.93 -35.47
CA SER A 464 -21.03 22.01 -34.79
C SER A 464 -21.12 21.87 -33.26
N GLN A 465 -20.10 22.34 -32.55
CA GLN A 465 -20.08 22.35 -31.08
C GLN A 465 -21.31 23.08 -30.52
N ASP A 466 -21.77 24.12 -31.19
CA ASP A 466 -22.95 24.90 -30.81
C ASP A 466 -24.23 24.05 -30.90
N ALA A 467 -24.40 23.27 -31.97
CA ALA A 467 -25.57 22.41 -32.13
C ALA A 467 -25.61 21.30 -31.02
N MET A 468 -24.45 20.82 -30.61
CA MET A 468 -24.38 19.89 -29.49
C MET A 468 -24.76 20.53 -28.16
N ILE A 469 -24.27 21.75 -27.88
CA ILE A 469 -24.61 22.49 -26.65
C ILE A 469 -26.10 22.77 -26.60
N ILE A 470 -26.70 23.19 -27.72
CA ILE A 470 -28.14 23.42 -27.85
C ILE A 470 -28.92 22.15 -27.54
N LYS A 471 -28.54 21.02 -28.12
CA LYS A 471 -29.17 19.73 -27.82
C LYS A 471 -29.08 19.35 -26.35
N LEU A 472 -27.91 19.49 -25.74
CA LEU A 472 -27.73 19.18 -24.32
C LEU A 472 -28.57 20.10 -23.43
N ARG A 473 -28.73 21.40 -23.81
CA ARG A 473 -29.63 22.32 -23.15
C ARG A 473 -31.10 21.87 -23.24
N ASP A 474 -31.54 21.52 -24.45
CA ASP A 474 -32.95 21.14 -24.69
C ASP A 474 -33.28 19.87 -23.90
N ASP A 475 -32.41 18.87 -23.92
CA ASP A 475 -32.53 17.66 -23.08
C ASP A 475 -32.52 18.02 -21.58
N SER A 476 -31.70 19.00 -21.14
CA SER A 476 -31.67 19.46 -19.74
C SER A 476 -32.95 20.19 -19.34
N ILE A 477 -33.56 20.97 -20.23
CA ILE A 477 -34.87 21.61 -20.00
C ILE A 477 -35.94 20.54 -19.76
N ILE A 478 -35.96 19.48 -20.58
CA ILE A 478 -36.91 18.37 -20.42
C ILE A 478 -36.70 17.68 -19.06
N ILE A 479 -35.44 17.44 -18.65
CA ILE A 479 -35.12 16.80 -17.36
C ILE A 479 -35.62 17.62 -16.17
N HIS A 480 -35.60 18.94 -16.26
CA HIS A 480 -35.88 19.87 -15.16
C HIS A 480 -37.15 20.69 -15.34
N GLN A 481 -38.02 20.33 -16.26
CA GLN A 481 -39.20 21.09 -16.66
C GLN A 481 -40.04 21.60 -15.47
N GLU A 482 -40.32 20.70 -14.48
CA GLU A 482 -41.10 21.07 -13.31
C GLU A 482 -40.39 22.06 -12.37
N LEU A 483 -39.07 21.99 -12.28
CA LEU A 483 -38.27 22.90 -11.44
C LEU A 483 -38.08 24.26 -12.10
N ILE A 484 -38.00 24.28 -13.42
CA ILE A 484 -37.97 25.51 -14.22
C ILE A 484 -39.31 26.25 -14.07
N ALA A 485 -40.44 25.54 -14.21
CA ALA A 485 -41.76 26.12 -13.99
C ALA A 485 -41.93 26.68 -12.56
N LEU A 486 -41.36 26.03 -11.55
CA LEU A 486 -41.30 26.56 -10.18
C LEU A 486 -40.47 27.86 -10.11
N GLU A 487 -39.29 27.90 -10.73
CA GLU A 487 -38.47 29.12 -10.77
C GLU A 487 -39.19 30.29 -11.43
N ASP A 488 -39.85 30.03 -12.54
CA ASP A 488 -40.62 31.06 -13.27
C ASP A 488 -41.78 31.60 -12.43
N SER A 489 -42.49 30.74 -11.68
CA SER A 489 -43.56 31.18 -10.77
C SER A 489 -43.02 32.06 -9.64
N LEU A 490 -41.87 31.68 -9.02
CA LEU A 490 -41.25 32.49 -7.98
C LEU A 490 -40.77 33.87 -8.47
N LYS A 491 -40.30 33.95 -9.71
CA LYS A 491 -39.93 35.23 -10.35
C LYS A 491 -41.17 36.10 -10.59
N ALA A 492 -42.26 35.52 -11.04
CA ALA A 492 -43.53 36.25 -11.24
C ALA A 492 -44.06 36.83 -9.92
N ASP A 493 -44.07 36.02 -8.85
CA ASP A 493 -44.52 36.43 -7.51
C ASP A 493 -43.63 37.56 -6.95
N SER A 494 -42.32 37.51 -7.13
CA SER A 494 -41.39 38.55 -6.67
C SER A 494 -41.55 39.84 -7.44
N ASN A 495 -41.87 39.80 -8.74
CA ASN A 495 -42.14 40.97 -9.57
C ASN A 495 -43.46 41.63 -9.17
N VAL A 496 -44.51 40.86 -8.86
CA VAL A 496 -45.77 41.37 -8.37
C VAL A 496 -45.62 42.10 -7.03
N LEU A 497 -44.81 41.52 -6.10
CA LEU A 497 -44.53 42.15 -4.81
C LEU A 497 -43.69 43.43 -4.96
N ALA A 498 -42.73 43.45 -5.88
CA ALA A 498 -41.92 44.66 -6.18
C ALA A 498 -42.78 45.76 -6.80
N PHE A 499 -43.73 45.43 -7.67
CA PHE A 499 -44.67 46.38 -8.27
C PHE A 499 -45.64 46.95 -7.22
N ALA A 500 -46.12 46.12 -6.32
CA ALA A 500 -47.02 46.55 -5.22
C ALA A 500 -46.28 47.47 -4.21
N ALA A 501 -44.98 47.23 -3.96
CA ALA A 501 -44.16 48.06 -3.09
C ALA A 501 -43.75 49.41 -3.70
N GLN A 502 -43.78 49.56 -5.02
CA GLN A 502 -43.51 50.83 -5.70
C GLN A 502 -44.76 51.69 -5.90
N GLY A 503 -45.97 51.13 -5.72
CA GLY A 503 -47.25 51.78 -5.85
C GLY A 503 -47.88 52.23 -4.52
N SER A 504 -47.19 52.02 -3.41
CA SER A 504 -47.58 52.45 -2.07
C SER A 504 -46.64 53.57 -1.58
#